data_62c475964a808befc8a9a9ebb75a435f
#
_entry.id   62c475964a808befc8a9a9ebb75a435f
#
_cell.length_a   1.000
_cell.length_b   1.000
_cell.length_c   1.000
_cell.angle_alpha   90.00
_cell.angle_beta   90.00
_cell.angle_gamma   90.00
#
_symmetry.space_group_name_H-M   'P 1'
#
loop_
_entity.id
_entity.type
_entity.pdbx_description
1 polymer ?
#
loop_
_entity_poly.entity_id
_entity_poly.type
_entity_poly.pdbx_seq_one_letter_code
_entity_poly.pdbx_strand_id
1 'polypeptide(L)'
;MLTFIVTPAAGNGYALKIEEQLKQEMSRRKLECCFVHTDAPGHATQLAKEAVDSGTCSGVISVGGDGTAFEVACGLMNTGMPLGIVPAGTGNDFIKTVGLPKKPLEALEVILTKQPRPVDVGGLNDRLFLNVCGTGFDVTVLGYTQAAKQYCRGLLPYLIGLIRGIAHYKPTHVRFTVDGHTEERDVLICSIANGRFFGGGIAICPEASADDGLLDLVVVEHKPRWQLPFYVLPLLMGRVLKFPFTSHKRCKSIEIFSPGMNLNIDGEIYPMDEAKFTVLPGALSLFW
;
A
#
# COMPACT_ATOMS: atom_id res chain seq x y z
N MET A 1 -23.56 -14.85 0.02
CA MET A 1 -23.81 -13.45 -0.41
C MET A 1 -22.50 -12.67 -0.39
N LEU A 2 -22.22 -11.79 -1.39
CA LEU A 2 -21.05 -10.89 -1.35
C LEU A 2 -21.42 -9.55 -0.71
N THR A 3 -20.55 -9.03 0.15
CA THR A 3 -20.72 -7.70 0.77
C THR A 3 -19.73 -6.72 0.17
N PHE A 4 -20.23 -5.67 -0.48
CA PHE A 4 -19.43 -4.59 -1.08
C PHE A 4 -19.35 -3.42 -0.10
N ILE A 5 -18.13 -3.08 0.33
CA ILE A 5 -17.85 -1.93 1.18
C ILE A 5 -17.33 -0.81 0.28
N VAL A 6 -18.13 0.23 0.14
CA VAL A 6 -17.86 1.35 -0.78
C VAL A 6 -17.41 2.56 0.02
N THR A 7 -16.31 3.19 -0.37
CA THR A 7 -15.91 4.51 0.14
C THR A 7 -16.37 5.60 -0.82
N PRO A 8 -17.47 6.31 -0.55
CA PRO A 8 -18.09 7.25 -1.49
C PRO A 8 -17.15 8.34 -2.01
N ALA A 9 -16.25 8.83 -1.15
CA ALA A 9 -15.29 9.87 -1.50
C ALA A 9 -14.12 9.39 -2.38
N ALA A 10 -13.91 8.07 -2.51
CA ALA A 10 -12.78 7.53 -3.25
C ALA A 10 -12.84 7.92 -4.74
N GLY A 11 -11.65 8.26 -5.27
CA GLY A 11 -11.53 8.73 -6.65
C GLY A 11 -12.33 10.00 -6.96
N ASN A 12 -12.50 10.90 -5.97
CA ASN A 12 -13.36 12.09 -6.07
C ASN A 12 -14.82 11.76 -6.46
N GLY A 13 -15.39 10.75 -5.82
CA GLY A 13 -16.75 10.28 -6.06
C GLY A 13 -16.88 9.25 -7.21
N TYR A 14 -15.77 8.83 -7.81
CA TYR A 14 -15.77 7.80 -8.86
C TYR A 14 -16.30 6.46 -8.33
N ALA A 15 -16.04 6.13 -7.06
CA ALA A 15 -16.51 4.90 -6.42
C ALA A 15 -18.05 4.74 -6.48
N LEU A 16 -18.83 5.81 -6.36
CA LEU A 16 -20.29 5.77 -6.48
C LEU A 16 -20.74 5.40 -7.90
N LYS A 17 -20.04 5.88 -8.93
CA LYS A 17 -20.34 5.50 -10.33
C LYS A 17 -20.02 4.02 -10.58
N ILE A 18 -18.97 3.53 -9.95
CA ILE A 18 -18.60 2.11 -10.03
C ILE A 18 -19.62 1.26 -9.29
N GLU A 19 -20.10 1.68 -8.13
CA GLU A 19 -21.16 0.99 -7.39
C GLU A 19 -22.41 0.77 -8.25
N GLU A 20 -22.85 1.79 -8.99
CA GLU A 20 -24.00 1.66 -9.89
C GLU A 20 -23.77 0.58 -10.97
N GLN A 21 -22.57 0.56 -11.56
CA GLN A 21 -22.21 -0.46 -12.55
C GLN A 21 -22.15 -1.87 -11.93
N LEU A 22 -21.60 -1.99 -10.72
CA LEU A 22 -21.55 -3.25 -9.99
C LEU A 22 -22.95 -3.76 -9.65
N LYS A 23 -23.86 -2.90 -9.17
CA LYS A 23 -25.27 -3.25 -8.89
C LYS A 23 -25.98 -3.76 -10.13
N GLN A 24 -25.79 -3.09 -11.27
CA GLN A 24 -26.37 -3.52 -12.55
C GLN A 24 -25.85 -4.89 -12.97
N GLU A 25 -24.54 -5.13 -12.86
CA GLU A 25 -23.92 -6.39 -13.25
C GLU A 25 -24.30 -7.54 -12.32
N MET A 26 -24.35 -7.32 -11.00
CA MET A 26 -24.81 -8.32 -10.04
C MET A 26 -26.28 -8.69 -10.27
N SER A 27 -27.15 -7.69 -10.52
CA SER A 27 -28.55 -7.92 -10.84
C SER A 27 -28.72 -8.69 -12.17
N ARG A 28 -27.97 -8.32 -13.21
CA ARG A 28 -27.96 -9.02 -14.50
C ARG A 28 -27.61 -10.50 -14.34
N ARG A 29 -26.68 -10.82 -13.45
CA ARG A 29 -26.24 -12.20 -13.14
C ARG A 29 -27.13 -12.89 -12.11
N LYS A 30 -28.10 -12.21 -11.52
CA LYS A 30 -28.98 -12.73 -10.45
C LYS A 30 -28.17 -13.20 -9.22
N LEU A 31 -27.09 -12.50 -8.87
CA LEU A 31 -26.24 -12.80 -7.74
C LEU A 31 -26.65 -11.95 -6.54
N GLU A 32 -26.80 -12.58 -5.38
CA GLU A 32 -27.12 -11.89 -4.13
C GLU A 32 -25.91 -11.11 -3.61
N CYS A 33 -26.11 -9.84 -3.29
CA CYS A 33 -25.09 -8.95 -2.76
C CYS A 33 -25.68 -7.86 -1.86
N CYS A 34 -24.85 -7.33 -0.98
CA CYS A 34 -25.15 -6.18 -0.13
C CYS A 34 -24.13 -5.08 -0.42
N PHE A 35 -24.57 -3.82 -0.42
CA PHE A 35 -23.69 -2.65 -0.54
C PHE A 35 -23.82 -1.79 0.73
N VAL A 36 -22.68 -1.49 1.35
CA VAL A 36 -22.59 -0.65 2.54
C VAL A 36 -21.57 0.45 2.32
N HIS A 37 -21.81 1.64 2.88
CA HIS A 37 -20.96 2.81 2.68
C HIS A 37 -20.14 3.10 3.94
N THR A 38 -18.91 3.56 3.74
CA THR A 38 -18.10 4.09 4.83
C THR A 38 -18.42 5.56 5.06
N ASP A 39 -18.47 5.98 6.33
CA ASP A 39 -18.76 7.35 6.75
C ASP A 39 -17.51 8.09 7.23
N ALA A 40 -16.47 7.35 7.68
CA ALA A 40 -15.27 7.91 8.26
C ALA A 40 -14.07 6.96 8.06
N PRO A 41 -12.83 7.43 8.24
CA PRO A 41 -11.66 6.58 8.35
C PRO A 41 -11.81 5.52 9.44
N GLY A 42 -11.40 4.28 9.16
CA GLY A 42 -11.55 3.13 10.05
C GLY A 42 -12.92 2.42 9.97
N HIS A 43 -13.95 3.04 9.39
CA HIS A 43 -15.28 2.45 9.31
C HIS A 43 -15.32 1.21 8.38
N ALA A 44 -14.49 1.15 7.33
CA ALA A 44 -14.43 -0.04 6.48
C ALA A 44 -13.91 -1.28 7.23
N THR A 45 -13.02 -1.11 8.22
CA THR A 45 -12.57 -2.20 9.10
C THR A 45 -13.72 -2.74 9.95
N GLN A 46 -14.56 -1.87 10.49
CA GLN A 46 -15.71 -2.26 11.29
C GLN A 46 -16.74 -3.01 10.42
N LEU A 47 -17.11 -2.45 9.27
CA LEU A 47 -18.07 -3.07 8.34
C LEU A 47 -17.57 -4.44 7.84
N ALA A 48 -16.25 -4.61 7.64
CA ALA A 48 -15.68 -5.89 7.27
C ALA A 48 -15.84 -6.93 8.40
N LYS A 49 -15.61 -6.56 9.65
CA LYS A 49 -15.85 -7.44 10.81
C LYS A 49 -17.31 -7.81 10.95
N GLU A 50 -18.22 -6.84 10.83
CA GLU A 50 -19.67 -7.09 10.87
C GLU A 50 -20.11 -8.05 9.75
N ALA A 51 -19.54 -7.92 8.55
CA ALA A 51 -19.81 -8.85 7.45
C ALA A 51 -19.36 -10.29 7.77
N VAL A 52 -18.20 -10.47 8.42
CA VAL A 52 -17.72 -11.77 8.90
C VAL A 52 -18.65 -12.32 9.98
N ASP A 53 -18.98 -11.51 10.98
CA ASP A 53 -19.80 -11.91 12.14
C ASP A 53 -21.25 -12.27 11.73
N SER A 54 -21.75 -11.74 10.62
CA SER A 54 -23.08 -12.06 10.10
C SER A 54 -23.27 -13.53 9.74
N GLY A 55 -22.20 -14.27 9.47
CA GLY A 55 -22.21 -15.67 9.05
C GLY A 55 -22.88 -15.94 7.69
N THR A 56 -23.36 -14.92 7.00
CA THR A 56 -24.05 -15.02 5.70
C THR A 56 -23.18 -14.58 4.52
N CYS A 57 -22.05 -13.90 4.83
CA CYS A 57 -21.12 -13.39 3.85
C CYS A 57 -20.18 -14.50 3.34
N SER A 58 -19.96 -14.58 2.04
CA SER A 58 -19.01 -15.51 1.39
C SER A 58 -17.77 -14.80 0.85
N GLY A 59 -17.73 -13.48 0.94
CA GLY A 59 -16.60 -12.65 0.54
C GLY A 59 -16.92 -11.16 0.72
N VAL A 60 -15.92 -10.40 1.14
CA VAL A 60 -16.02 -8.94 1.34
C VAL A 60 -15.25 -8.24 0.24
N ILE A 61 -15.89 -7.30 -0.43
CA ILE A 61 -15.36 -6.60 -1.59
C ILE A 61 -15.13 -5.14 -1.25
N SER A 62 -13.89 -4.69 -1.28
CA SER A 62 -13.56 -3.27 -1.14
C SER A 62 -13.77 -2.54 -2.46
N VAL A 63 -14.53 -1.43 -2.46
CA VAL A 63 -14.73 -0.54 -3.60
C VAL A 63 -14.17 0.83 -3.25
N GLY A 64 -12.94 1.07 -3.67
CA GLY A 64 -12.21 2.29 -3.27
C GLY A 64 -10.77 2.32 -3.73
N GLY A 65 -9.94 3.04 -3.01
CA GLY A 65 -8.49 3.08 -3.20
C GLY A 65 -7.74 2.16 -2.23
N ASP A 66 -6.40 2.34 -2.18
CA ASP A 66 -5.52 1.55 -1.30
C ASP A 66 -5.93 1.64 0.17
N GLY A 67 -6.35 2.81 0.67
CA GLY A 67 -6.84 2.98 2.04
C GLY A 67 -8.07 2.14 2.33
N THR A 68 -9.07 2.12 1.42
CA THR A 68 -10.26 1.27 1.59
C THR A 68 -9.89 -0.21 1.59
N ALA A 69 -9.02 -0.63 0.65
CA ALA A 69 -8.55 -2.00 0.57
C ALA A 69 -7.80 -2.41 1.85
N PHE A 70 -6.96 -1.53 2.38
CA PHE A 70 -6.23 -1.74 3.62
C PHE A 70 -7.16 -1.86 4.84
N GLU A 71 -8.12 -0.94 5.00
CA GLU A 71 -9.08 -1.00 6.12
C GLU A 71 -9.91 -2.29 6.08
N VAL A 72 -10.41 -2.69 4.91
CA VAL A 72 -11.14 -3.96 4.76
C VAL A 72 -10.22 -5.13 5.08
N ALA A 73 -8.98 -5.14 4.58
CA ALA A 73 -8.00 -6.18 4.89
C ALA A 73 -7.78 -6.31 6.40
N CYS A 74 -7.63 -5.19 7.14
CA CYS A 74 -7.50 -5.20 8.60
C CYS A 74 -8.69 -5.88 9.29
N GLY A 75 -9.91 -5.69 8.77
CA GLY A 75 -11.11 -6.35 9.30
C GLY A 75 -11.18 -7.84 9.03
N LEU A 76 -10.50 -8.32 7.98
CA LEU A 76 -10.52 -9.70 7.53
C LEU A 76 -9.30 -10.53 7.97
N MET A 77 -8.34 -9.92 8.65
CA MET A 77 -7.11 -10.61 9.10
C MET A 77 -7.41 -11.91 9.84
N ASN A 78 -6.79 -12.99 9.41
CA ASN A 78 -6.88 -14.31 10.03
C ASN A 78 -8.32 -14.89 10.16
N THR A 79 -9.31 -14.34 9.44
CA THR A 79 -10.69 -14.85 9.45
C THR A 79 -10.93 -15.93 8.41
N GLY A 80 -10.06 -16.03 7.40
CA GLY A 80 -10.28 -16.88 6.23
C GLY A 80 -11.33 -16.33 5.25
N MET A 81 -12.02 -15.22 5.59
CA MET A 81 -12.99 -14.57 4.70
C MET A 81 -12.27 -13.94 3.50
N PRO A 82 -12.65 -14.28 2.26
CA PRO A 82 -11.99 -13.73 1.09
C PRO A 82 -12.24 -12.23 0.89
N LEU A 83 -11.14 -11.50 0.62
CA LEU A 83 -11.16 -10.11 0.16
C LEU A 83 -11.25 -10.07 -1.37
N GLY A 84 -12.14 -9.25 -1.92
CA GLY A 84 -12.07 -8.79 -3.30
C GLY A 84 -11.72 -7.30 -3.35
N ILE A 85 -11.00 -6.87 -4.39
CA ILE A 85 -10.65 -5.47 -4.57
C ILE A 85 -11.17 -4.98 -5.91
N VAL A 86 -12.08 -4.02 -5.87
CA VAL A 86 -12.56 -3.27 -7.03
C VAL A 86 -11.96 -1.87 -6.98
N PRO A 87 -10.99 -1.56 -7.86
CA PRO A 87 -10.26 -0.31 -7.80
C PRO A 87 -11.12 0.89 -8.22
N ALA A 88 -11.26 1.86 -7.32
CA ALA A 88 -11.91 3.13 -7.58
C ALA A 88 -11.11 4.34 -7.06
N GLY A 89 -9.90 4.10 -6.57
CA GLY A 89 -8.96 5.13 -6.11
C GLY A 89 -8.01 5.62 -7.20
N THR A 90 -7.11 6.53 -6.82
CA THR A 90 -6.11 7.12 -7.73
C THR A 90 -4.83 6.28 -7.81
N GLY A 91 -4.35 5.73 -6.68
CA GLY A 91 -3.10 4.97 -6.59
C GLY A 91 -3.30 3.52 -7.03
N ASN A 92 -4.06 2.80 -6.25
CA ASN A 92 -4.34 1.38 -6.41
C ASN A 92 -3.05 0.57 -6.58
N ASP A 93 -2.12 0.73 -5.63
CA ASP A 93 -0.77 0.16 -5.71
C ASP A 93 -0.76 -1.33 -5.37
N PHE A 94 -1.61 -1.77 -4.43
CA PHE A 94 -1.67 -3.16 -4.05
C PHE A 94 -2.19 -4.06 -5.17
N ILE A 95 -3.20 -3.62 -5.92
CA ILE A 95 -3.69 -4.40 -7.07
C ILE A 95 -2.64 -4.57 -8.17
N LYS A 96 -1.72 -3.60 -8.32
CA LYS A 96 -0.60 -3.72 -9.26
C LYS A 96 0.41 -4.76 -8.78
N THR A 97 0.63 -4.86 -7.47
CA THR A 97 1.51 -5.87 -6.86
C THR A 97 0.99 -7.28 -7.13
N VAL A 98 -0.29 -7.51 -6.87
CA VAL A 98 -0.92 -8.82 -7.05
C VAL A 98 -1.44 -9.08 -8.47
N GLY A 99 -1.24 -8.15 -9.40
CA GLY A 99 -1.60 -8.34 -10.81
C GLY A 99 -3.10 -8.30 -11.10
N LEU A 100 -3.91 -7.68 -10.23
CA LEU A 100 -5.34 -7.53 -10.46
C LEU A 100 -5.64 -6.48 -11.55
N PRO A 101 -6.75 -6.63 -12.29
CA PRO A 101 -7.15 -5.66 -13.31
C PRO A 101 -7.42 -4.27 -12.73
N LYS A 102 -7.00 -3.23 -13.48
CA LYS A 102 -7.26 -1.82 -13.12
C LYS A 102 -8.70 -1.39 -13.42
N LYS A 103 -9.41 -2.11 -14.31
CA LYS A 103 -10.78 -1.79 -14.63
C LYS A 103 -11.73 -2.48 -13.65
N PRO A 104 -12.68 -1.74 -13.04
CA PRO A 104 -13.55 -2.26 -11.99
C PRO A 104 -14.34 -3.52 -12.37
N LEU A 105 -14.93 -3.56 -13.57
CA LEU A 105 -15.70 -4.72 -14.02
C LEU A 105 -14.83 -5.94 -14.35
N GLU A 106 -13.58 -5.71 -14.83
CA GLU A 106 -12.63 -6.81 -15.02
C GLU A 106 -12.18 -7.37 -13.65
N ALA A 107 -12.01 -6.51 -12.63
CA ALA A 107 -11.73 -6.96 -11.27
C ALA A 107 -12.91 -7.73 -10.66
N LEU A 108 -14.14 -7.30 -10.89
CA LEU A 108 -15.33 -8.07 -10.50
C LEU A 108 -15.34 -9.46 -11.14
N GLU A 109 -14.94 -9.58 -12.41
CA GLU A 109 -14.88 -10.87 -13.10
C GLU A 109 -13.89 -11.82 -12.42
N VAL A 110 -12.74 -11.34 -11.98
CA VAL A 110 -11.78 -12.13 -11.20
C VAL A 110 -12.42 -12.61 -9.90
N ILE A 111 -13.11 -11.72 -9.17
CA ILE A 111 -13.80 -12.04 -7.90
C ILE A 111 -14.86 -13.14 -8.10
N LEU A 112 -15.57 -13.10 -9.21
CA LEU A 112 -16.67 -14.04 -9.48
C LEU A 112 -16.21 -15.39 -10.07
N THR A 113 -15.01 -15.45 -10.64
CA THR A 113 -14.54 -16.63 -11.41
C THR A 113 -13.32 -17.33 -10.83
N LYS A 114 -12.50 -16.63 -10.02
CA LYS A 114 -11.29 -17.19 -9.44
C LYS A 114 -11.50 -17.65 -8.01
N GLN A 115 -10.71 -18.64 -7.62
CA GLN A 115 -10.64 -19.06 -6.22
C GLN A 115 -9.72 -18.11 -5.46
N PRO A 116 -10.05 -17.78 -4.20
CA PRO A 116 -9.17 -16.96 -3.38
C PRO A 116 -7.87 -17.71 -3.03
N ARG A 117 -6.79 -16.96 -2.88
CA ARG A 117 -5.46 -17.46 -2.51
C ARG A 117 -4.92 -16.72 -1.30
N PRO A 118 -4.04 -17.34 -0.51
CA PRO A 118 -3.39 -16.68 0.61
C PRO A 118 -2.48 -15.53 0.10
N VAL A 119 -2.46 -14.44 0.86
CA VAL A 119 -1.61 -13.28 0.63
C VAL A 119 -0.99 -12.86 1.96
N ASP A 120 0.28 -12.48 1.89
CA ASP A 120 1.05 -12.02 3.03
C ASP A 120 0.68 -10.57 3.38
N VAL A 121 0.82 -10.24 4.65
CA VAL A 121 0.63 -8.88 5.17
C VAL A 121 1.88 -8.50 5.96
N GLY A 122 2.34 -7.28 5.80
CA GLY A 122 3.41 -6.75 6.63
C GLY A 122 2.89 -6.32 8.00
N GLY A 123 3.56 -6.77 9.06
CA GLY A 123 3.38 -6.28 10.43
C GLY A 123 4.43 -5.23 10.75
N LEU A 124 4.04 -4.17 11.45
CA LEU A 124 4.90 -3.10 11.96
C LEU A 124 4.49 -2.74 13.38
N ASN A 125 5.26 -3.18 14.37
CA ASN A 125 4.89 -3.07 15.78
C ASN A 125 3.47 -3.64 16.00
N ASP A 126 2.51 -2.79 16.38
CA ASP A 126 1.08 -3.09 16.55
C ASP A 126 0.23 -2.74 15.31
N ARG A 127 0.85 -2.37 14.19
CA ARG A 127 0.21 -1.96 12.94
C ARG A 127 0.44 -2.97 11.82
N LEU A 128 -0.29 -2.76 10.73
CA LEU A 128 -0.19 -3.56 9.51
C LEU A 128 0.13 -2.67 8.31
N PHE A 129 0.60 -3.26 7.23
CA PHE A 129 0.72 -2.62 5.92
C PHE A 129 0.59 -3.66 4.80
N LEU A 130 0.09 -3.25 3.65
CA LEU A 130 -0.08 -4.12 2.48
C LEU A 130 1.05 -3.94 1.46
N ASN A 131 1.51 -2.71 1.26
CA ASN A 131 2.49 -2.41 0.23
C ASN A 131 3.89 -2.14 0.77
N VAL A 132 4.15 -0.93 1.22
CA VAL A 132 5.50 -0.47 1.52
C VAL A 132 5.49 0.47 2.71
N CYS A 133 6.39 0.21 3.65
CA CYS A 133 6.79 1.17 4.66
C CYS A 133 8.19 1.70 4.34
N GLY A 134 8.46 2.95 4.66
CA GLY A 134 9.78 3.51 4.40
C GLY A 134 10.07 4.80 5.13
N THR A 135 11.35 5.15 5.16
CA THR A 135 11.83 6.43 5.71
C THR A 135 12.89 7.05 4.79
N GLY A 136 13.03 8.37 4.89
CA GLY A 136 14.01 9.14 4.15
C GLY A 136 13.39 10.13 3.17
N PHE A 137 13.88 10.13 1.94
CA PHE A 137 13.48 11.08 0.90
C PHE A 137 12.01 10.96 0.51
N ASP A 138 11.47 9.75 0.46
CA ASP A 138 10.08 9.47 0.13
C ASP A 138 9.13 10.13 1.14
N VAL A 139 9.42 10.06 2.43
CA VAL A 139 8.67 10.74 3.51
C VAL A 139 8.72 12.25 3.34
N THR A 140 9.90 12.79 3.03
CA THR A 140 10.07 14.23 2.78
C THR A 140 9.24 14.71 1.61
N VAL A 141 9.27 13.97 0.49
CA VAL A 141 8.45 14.27 -0.70
C VAL A 141 6.96 14.14 -0.39
N LEU A 142 6.56 13.08 0.32
CA LEU A 142 5.17 12.85 0.70
C LEU A 142 4.62 13.99 1.57
N GLY A 143 5.36 14.44 2.57
CA GLY A 143 4.97 15.54 3.44
C GLY A 143 4.72 16.84 2.67
N TYR A 144 5.64 17.22 1.77
CA TYR A 144 5.42 18.39 0.90
C TYR A 144 4.28 18.20 -0.10
N THR A 145 4.08 16.97 -0.59
CA THR A 145 2.97 16.64 -1.48
C THR A 145 1.63 16.79 -0.77
N GLN A 146 1.50 16.28 0.46
CA GLN A 146 0.28 16.41 1.26
C GLN A 146 -0.04 17.87 1.56
N ALA A 147 0.95 18.66 1.94
CA ALA A 147 0.79 20.10 2.15
C ALA A 147 0.34 20.83 0.86
N ALA A 148 0.89 20.46 -0.29
CA ALA A 148 0.53 21.09 -1.57
C ALA A 148 -0.88 20.69 -2.06
N LYS A 149 -1.39 19.51 -1.70
CA LYS A 149 -2.77 19.07 -2.05
C LYS A 149 -3.86 19.98 -1.49
N GLN A 150 -3.57 20.78 -0.47
CA GLN A 150 -4.50 21.76 0.09
C GLN A 150 -4.74 22.94 -0.87
N TYR A 151 -3.80 23.22 -1.78
CA TYR A 151 -3.81 24.38 -2.66
C TYR A 151 -3.94 24.02 -4.15
N CYS A 152 -3.58 22.81 -4.55
CA CYS A 152 -3.59 22.40 -5.95
C CYS A 152 -3.96 20.92 -6.11
N ARG A 153 -4.34 20.54 -7.34
CA ARG A 153 -4.86 19.19 -7.67
C ARG A 153 -4.06 18.56 -8.82
N GLY A 154 -4.32 17.29 -9.04
CA GLY A 154 -3.69 16.53 -10.13
C GLY A 154 -2.22 16.18 -9.84
N LEU A 155 -1.34 16.36 -10.80
CA LEU A 155 0.09 16.04 -10.69
C LEU A 155 0.93 17.15 -10.02
N LEU A 156 0.40 18.38 -9.95
CA LEU A 156 1.14 19.54 -9.45
C LEU A 156 1.60 19.38 -7.99
N PRO A 157 0.81 18.84 -7.03
CA PRO A 157 1.28 18.57 -5.68
C PRO A 157 2.51 17.66 -5.64
N TYR A 158 2.55 16.63 -6.46
CA TYR A 158 3.67 15.68 -6.52
C TYR A 158 4.94 16.34 -7.06
N LEU A 159 4.82 17.21 -8.08
CA LEU A 159 5.94 17.98 -8.61
C LEU A 159 6.49 18.95 -7.56
N ILE A 160 5.61 19.66 -6.84
CA ILE A 160 5.99 20.55 -5.73
C ILE A 160 6.68 19.74 -4.64
N GLY A 161 6.11 18.60 -4.27
CA GLY A 161 6.68 17.69 -3.28
C GLY A 161 8.10 17.27 -3.64
N LEU A 162 8.29 16.86 -4.89
CA LEU A 162 9.59 16.43 -5.41
C LEU A 162 10.63 17.57 -5.40
N ILE A 163 10.28 18.74 -5.94
CA ILE A 163 11.19 19.90 -6.00
C ILE A 163 11.58 20.33 -4.59
N ARG A 164 10.62 20.49 -3.68
CA ARG A 164 10.88 20.84 -2.30
C ARG A 164 11.63 19.74 -1.55
N GLY A 165 11.30 18.48 -1.81
CA GLY A 165 11.99 17.33 -1.26
C GLY A 165 13.48 17.37 -1.60
N ILE A 166 13.84 17.60 -2.87
CA ILE A 166 15.24 17.73 -3.29
C ILE A 166 15.92 18.94 -2.61
N ALA A 167 15.23 20.09 -2.59
CA ALA A 167 15.79 21.31 -2.03
C ALA A 167 16.09 21.22 -0.52
N HIS A 168 15.25 20.50 0.22
CA HIS A 168 15.35 20.36 1.68
C HIS A 168 15.85 18.98 2.14
N TYR A 169 16.28 18.14 1.21
CA TYR A 169 16.77 16.81 1.53
C TYR A 169 17.90 16.83 2.55
N LYS A 170 17.77 15.95 3.54
CA LYS A 170 18.84 15.61 4.48
C LYS A 170 18.95 14.09 4.52
N PRO A 171 20.15 13.52 4.64
CA PRO A 171 20.30 12.09 4.86
C PRO A 171 19.63 11.69 6.17
N THR A 172 19.05 10.51 6.19
CA THR A 172 18.52 9.90 7.41
C THR A 172 19.53 8.86 7.88
N HIS A 173 20.01 8.98 9.10
CA HIS A 173 20.89 7.97 9.70
C HIS A 173 20.01 6.85 10.24
N VAL A 174 20.17 5.64 9.73
CA VAL A 174 19.36 4.47 10.11
C VAL A 174 20.26 3.34 10.55
N ARG A 175 19.96 2.81 11.74
CA ARG A 175 20.44 1.49 12.18
C ARG A 175 19.38 0.48 11.83
N PHE A 176 19.75 -0.60 11.14
CA PHE A 176 18.85 -1.69 10.83
C PHE A 176 19.48 -3.05 11.19
N THR A 177 18.65 -3.91 11.77
CA THR A 177 19.02 -5.29 12.13
C THR A 177 18.18 -6.23 11.30
N VAL A 178 18.86 -7.07 10.51
CA VAL A 178 18.25 -8.07 9.65
C VAL A 178 18.88 -9.42 9.97
N ASP A 179 18.08 -10.41 10.34
CA ASP A 179 18.55 -11.76 10.68
C ASP A 179 19.71 -11.75 11.70
N GLY A 180 19.65 -10.85 12.70
CA GLY A 180 20.66 -10.69 13.75
C GLY A 180 21.91 -9.91 13.36
N HIS A 181 22.04 -9.46 12.11
CA HIS A 181 23.14 -8.60 11.66
C HIS A 181 22.70 -7.14 11.70
N THR A 182 23.45 -6.33 12.45
CA THR A 182 23.18 -4.89 12.60
C THR A 182 24.15 -4.09 11.73
N GLU A 183 23.62 -3.15 10.98
CA GLU A 183 24.35 -2.19 10.17
C GLU A 183 23.80 -0.78 10.43
N GLU A 184 24.66 0.24 10.24
CA GLU A 184 24.28 1.64 10.31
C GLU A 184 24.71 2.34 9.01
N ARG A 185 23.79 3.11 8.42
CA ARG A 185 24.07 3.84 7.17
C ARG A 185 23.31 5.16 7.13
N ASP A 186 23.90 6.12 6.44
CA ASP A 186 23.18 7.31 5.97
C ASP A 186 22.45 6.97 4.68
N VAL A 187 21.13 7.03 4.71
CA VAL A 187 20.29 6.60 3.60
C VAL A 187 19.60 7.78 2.90
N LEU A 188 19.39 7.63 1.61
CA LEU A 188 18.45 8.40 0.83
C LEU A 188 17.04 7.84 1.04
N ILE A 189 16.89 6.52 0.91
CA ILE A 189 15.65 5.78 1.09
C ILE A 189 15.96 4.48 1.83
N CYS A 190 15.15 4.16 2.83
CA CYS A 190 15.10 2.84 3.45
C CYS A 190 13.66 2.38 3.40
N SER A 191 13.36 1.37 2.57
CA SER A 191 12.01 0.85 2.35
C SER A 191 11.92 -0.62 2.73
N ILE A 192 10.86 -0.97 3.43
CA ILE A 192 10.48 -2.33 3.79
C ILE A 192 9.19 -2.63 3.02
N ALA A 193 9.26 -3.59 2.11
CA ALA A 193 8.23 -3.87 1.14
C ALA A 193 7.65 -5.28 1.32
N ASN A 194 6.32 -5.35 1.34
CA ASN A 194 5.52 -6.54 1.11
C ASN A 194 4.97 -6.51 -0.33
N GLY A 195 4.71 -5.31 -0.84
CA GLY A 195 4.30 -5.05 -2.22
C GLY A 195 5.37 -4.30 -3.01
N ARG A 196 5.14 -4.16 -4.32
CA ARG A 196 6.12 -3.58 -5.27
C ARG A 196 6.09 -2.07 -5.35
N PHE A 197 4.90 -1.47 -5.11
CA PHE A 197 4.61 -0.11 -5.51
C PHE A 197 4.21 0.77 -4.33
N PHE A 198 4.54 2.05 -4.42
CA PHE A 198 4.04 3.11 -3.54
C PHE A 198 3.78 4.38 -4.35
N GLY A 199 3.08 5.35 -3.77
CA GLY A 199 2.92 6.69 -4.33
C GLY A 199 2.20 6.75 -5.68
N GLY A 200 1.35 5.75 -5.99
CA GLY A 200 0.56 5.71 -7.23
C GLY A 200 1.25 5.00 -8.39
N GLY A 201 2.23 4.14 -8.13
CA GLY A 201 2.84 3.27 -9.14
C GLY A 201 4.35 3.35 -9.26
N ILE A 202 5.04 3.97 -8.31
CA ILE A 202 6.51 3.96 -8.28
C ILE A 202 6.95 2.59 -7.75
N ALA A 203 7.65 1.81 -8.59
CA ALA A 203 8.15 0.50 -8.21
C ALA A 203 9.44 0.64 -7.38
N ILE A 204 9.31 0.76 -6.06
CA ILE A 204 10.45 0.84 -5.14
C ILE A 204 11.09 -0.53 -4.90
N CYS A 205 10.31 -1.59 -4.95
CA CYS A 205 10.79 -2.96 -4.88
C CYS A 205 10.16 -3.81 -5.98
N PRO A 206 10.67 -3.76 -7.23
CA PRO A 206 10.09 -4.47 -8.37
C PRO A 206 10.04 -6.00 -8.20
N GLU A 207 10.88 -6.55 -7.33
CA GLU A 207 11.03 -7.98 -7.10
C GLU A 207 10.19 -8.51 -5.93
N ALA A 208 9.52 -7.62 -5.17
CA ALA A 208 8.68 -8.04 -4.05
C ALA A 208 7.49 -8.90 -4.51
N SER A 209 7.11 -9.88 -3.68
CA SER A 209 5.95 -10.75 -3.87
C SER A 209 5.16 -10.84 -2.58
N ALA A 210 3.86 -10.59 -2.65
CA ALA A 210 2.99 -10.62 -1.48
C ALA A 210 2.46 -12.05 -1.16
N ASP A 211 3.20 -13.11 -1.56
CA ASP A 211 2.81 -14.52 -1.36
C ASP A 211 4.01 -15.46 -1.15
N ASP A 212 5.20 -14.91 -0.87
CA ASP A 212 6.44 -15.72 -0.72
C ASP A 212 6.92 -15.85 0.74
N GLY A 213 6.18 -15.26 1.70
CA GLY A 213 6.48 -15.33 3.12
C GLY A 213 7.69 -14.49 3.54
N LEU A 214 8.05 -13.46 2.76
CA LEU A 214 9.21 -12.60 3.01
C LEU A 214 8.83 -11.11 2.91
N LEU A 215 9.65 -10.27 3.53
CA LEU A 215 9.70 -8.83 3.30
C LEU A 215 10.98 -8.50 2.54
N ASP A 216 10.92 -7.47 1.74
CA ASP A 216 12.04 -6.96 0.96
C ASP A 216 12.55 -5.65 1.57
N LEU A 217 13.79 -5.64 2.06
CA LEU A 217 14.49 -4.43 2.49
C LEU A 217 15.25 -3.83 1.31
N VAL A 218 14.89 -2.62 0.93
CA VAL A 218 15.59 -1.82 -0.10
C VAL A 218 16.23 -0.62 0.57
N VAL A 219 17.55 -0.55 0.55
CA VAL A 219 18.32 0.58 1.10
C VAL A 219 19.05 1.28 -0.03
N VAL A 220 18.73 2.54 -0.24
CA VAL A 220 19.44 3.44 -1.17
C VAL A 220 20.32 4.36 -0.35
N GLU A 221 21.63 4.25 -0.51
CA GLU A 221 22.59 5.06 0.25
C GLU A 221 22.48 6.55 -0.09
N HIS A 222 22.82 7.37 0.87
CA HIS A 222 22.88 8.81 0.72
C HIS A 222 23.70 9.25 -0.51
N LYS A 223 23.18 10.25 -1.22
CA LYS A 223 23.88 10.97 -2.30
C LYS A 223 23.73 12.47 -2.13
N PRO A 224 24.73 13.25 -2.55
CA PRO A 224 24.64 14.70 -2.54
C PRO A 224 23.42 15.22 -3.28
N ARG A 225 22.76 16.26 -2.74
CA ARG A 225 21.51 16.82 -3.30
C ARG A 225 21.56 17.12 -4.80
N TRP A 226 22.69 17.60 -5.28
CA TRP A 226 22.85 17.96 -6.71
C TRP A 226 22.79 16.75 -7.65
N GLN A 227 22.99 15.53 -7.13
CA GLN A 227 22.87 14.30 -7.91
C GLN A 227 21.43 13.77 -7.97
N LEU A 228 20.57 14.12 -7.01
CA LEU A 228 19.22 13.54 -6.90
C LEU A 228 18.37 13.69 -8.17
N PRO A 229 18.39 14.85 -8.89
CA PRO A 229 17.64 14.99 -10.13
C PRO A 229 17.95 13.91 -11.18
N PHE A 230 19.18 13.41 -11.21
CA PHE A 230 19.59 12.37 -12.17
C PHE A 230 19.01 10.98 -11.84
N TYR A 231 18.65 10.75 -10.56
CA TYR A 231 18.11 9.47 -10.09
C TYR A 231 16.57 9.46 -10.08
N VAL A 232 15.91 10.61 -10.17
CA VAL A 232 14.45 10.71 -10.13
C VAL A 232 13.81 9.94 -11.27
N LEU A 233 14.21 10.18 -12.51
CA LEU A 233 13.60 9.51 -13.65
C LEU A 233 13.82 7.99 -13.64
N PRO A 234 15.03 7.45 -13.40
CA PRO A 234 15.23 6.02 -13.23
C PRO A 234 14.41 5.42 -12.06
N LEU A 235 14.25 6.15 -10.93
CA LEU A 235 13.40 5.73 -9.83
C LEU A 235 11.94 5.60 -10.27
N LEU A 236 11.41 6.61 -10.93
CA LEU A 236 10.04 6.59 -11.47
C LEU A 236 9.81 5.46 -12.50
N MET A 237 10.88 5.05 -13.18
CA MET A 237 10.87 3.91 -14.10
C MET A 237 11.06 2.54 -13.41
N GLY A 238 11.07 2.48 -12.07
CA GLY A 238 11.27 1.24 -11.31
C GLY A 238 12.67 0.65 -11.41
N ARG A 239 13.69 1.48 -11.69
CA ARG A 239 15.08 1.03 -11.87
C ARG A 239 15.94 1.23 -10.62
N VAL A 240 15.34 1.39 -9.46
CA VAL A 240 16.06 1.67 -8.20
C VAL A 240 17.08 0.59 -7.85
N LEU A 241 16.77 -0.69 -8.07
CA LEU A 241 17.69 -1.80 -7.81
C LEU A 241 18.90 -1.85 -8.77
N LYS A 242 18.90 -1.05 -9.83
CA LYS A 242 20.04 -0.94 -10.77
C LYS A 242 21.06 0.11 -10.33
N PHE A 243 20.78 0.89 -9.30
CA PHE A 243 21.77 1.83 -8.78
C PHE A 243 22.89 1.09 -8.02
N PRO A 244 24.18 1.37 -8.28
CA PRO A 244 25.30 0.69 -7.64
C PRO A 244 25.40 0.96 -6.13
N PHE A 245 24.62 1.90 -5.61
CA PHE A 245 24.51 2.28 -4.21
C PHE A 245 23.15 1.85 -3.60
N THR A 246 22.47 0.91 -4.21
CA THR A 246 21.27 0.28 -3.66
C THR A 246 21.59 -1.14 -3.23
N SER A 247 21.22 -1.49 -2.01
CA SER A 247 21.19 -2.87 -1.54
C SER A 247 19.77 -3.36 -1.41
N HIS A 248 19.56 -4.63 -1.72
CA HIS A 248 18.29 -5.33 -1.60
C HIS A 248 18.50 -6.64 -0.85
N LYS A 249 17.64 -6.92 0.14
CA LYS A 249 17.73 -8.11 0.97
C LYS A 249 16.33 -8.62 1.30
N ARG A 250 16.12 -9.92 1.21
CA ARG A 250 14.87 -10.58 1.61
C ARG A 250 15.00 -11.15 3.00
N CYS A 251 13.99 -11.00 3.84
CA CYS A 251 14.01 -11.44 5.24
C CYS A 251 12.61 -11.59 5.80
N LYS A 252 12.50 -12.23 6.95
CA LYS A 252 11.23 -12.41 7.68
C LYS A 252 10.98 -11.31 8.70
N SER A 253 12.06 -10.72 9.21
CA SER A 253 11.97 -9.64 10.20
C SER A 253 13.08 -8.64 10.02
N ILE A 254 12.77 -7.38 10.29
CA ILE A 254 13.69 -6.25 10.23
C ILE A 254 13.38 -5.36 11.43
N GLU A 255 14.42 -4.89 12.10
CA GLU A 255 14.29 -3.83 13.09
C GLU A 255 15.04 -2.62 12.58
N ILE A 256 14.42 -1.45 12.61
CA ILE A 256 15.06 -0.18 12.27
C ILE A 256 14.98 0.77 13.46
N PHE A 257 16.05 1.55 13.62
CA PHE A 257 16.14 2.59 14.63
C PHE A 257 16.74 3.85 14.01
N SER A 258 16.06 4.98 14.21
CA SER A 258 16.56 6.31 13.81
C SER A 258 15.82 7.36 14.64
N PRO A 259 16.50 8.07 15.56
CA PRO A 259 15.86 9.04 16.44
C PRO A 259 15.16 10.15 15.66
N GLY A 260 13.87 10.38 15.97
CA GLY A 260 13.04 11.38 15.33
C GLY A 260 12.69 11.09 13.88
N MET A 261 12.77 9.83 13.44
CA MET A 261 12.35 9.50 12.07
C MET A 261 10.84 9.61 11.91
N ASN A 262 10.43 9.87 10.68
CA ASN A 262 9.07 9.68 10.22
C ASN A 262 9.03 8.47 9.30
N LEU A 263 8.05 7.61 9.47
CA LEU A 263 7.78 6.47 8.61
C LEU A 263 6.57 6.75 7.73
N ASN A 264 6.73 6.51 6.44
CA ASN A 264 5.63 6.36 5.51
C ASN A 264 5.11 4.92 5.62
N ILE A 265 3.84 4.75 5.95
CA ILE A 265 3.14 3.47 6.03
C ILE A 265 2.00 3.51 5.01
N ASP A 266 2.14 2.82 3.89
CA ASP A 266 1.15 2.79 2.80
C ASP A 266 0.60 4.18 2.37
N GLY A 267 1.42 5.24 2.48
CA GLY A 267 1.06 6.61 2.09
C GLY A 267 0.68 7.56 3.22
N GLU A 268 0.75 7.11 4.47
CA GLU A 268 0.54 7.94 5.65
C GLU A 268 1.84 8.09 6.47
N ILE A 269 2.05 9.25 7.09
CA ILE A 269 3.28 9.56 7.81
C ILE A 269 3.05 9.46 9.32
N TYR A 270 3.89 8.66 9.98
CA TYR A 270 3.88 8.45 11.42
C TYR A 270 5.25 8.74 12.03
N PRO A 271 5.34 9.58 13.08
CA PRO A 271 6.58 9.79 13.84
C PRO A 271 6.86 8.56 14.73
N MET A 272 8.09 8.06 14.69
CA MET A 272 8.57 7.01 15.59
C MET A 272 10.11 6.97 15.58
N ASP A 273 10.71 6.44 16.64
CA ASP A 273 12.16 6.29 16.76
C ASP A 273 12.63 4.89 16.36
N GLU A 274 11.76 3.90 16.57
CA GLU A 274 12.04 2.50 16.28
C GLU A 274 10.85 1.81 15.63
N ALA A 275 11.13 0.85 14.76
CA ALA A 275 10.12 0.05 14.09
C ALA A 275 10.62 -1.38 13.90
N LYS A 276 9.76 -2.34 14.27
CA LYS A 276 9.98 -3.75 14.09
C LYS A 276 8.99 -4.29 13.06
N PHE A 277 9.55 -4.81 11.98
CA PHE A 277 8.77 -5.37 10.88
C PHE A 277 8.84 -6.88 10.90
N THR A 278 7.71 -7.50 10.60
CA THR A 278 7.58 -8.95 10.43
C THR A 278 6.65 -9.24 9.27
N VAL A 279 6.88 -10.32 8.54
CA VAL A 279 5.88 -10.84 7.62
C VAL A 279 4.86 -11.66 8.38
N LEU A 280 3.60 -11.58 7.97
CA LEU A 280 2.48 -12.42 8.42
C LEU A 280 2.04 -13.27 7.22
N PRO A 281 2.63 -14.47 7.04
CA PRO A 281 2.42 -15.28 5.83
C PRO A 281 0.98 -15.75 5.72
N GLY A 282 0.36 -15.55 4.55
CA GLY A 282 -0.98 -16.02 4.25
C GLY A 282 -2.07 -15.49 5.17
N ALA A 283 -1.83 -14.37 5.86
CA ALA A 283 -2.75 -13.82 6.86
C ALA A 283 -4.06 -13.29 6.26
N LEU A 284 -4.10 -13.13 4.95
CA LEU A 284 -5.27 -12.65 4.22
C LEU A 284 -5.59 -13.63 3.09
N SER A 285 -6.88 -13.82 2.80
CA SER A 285 -7.36 -14.55 1.63
C SER A 285 -7.84 -13.55 0.59
N LEU A 286 -7.33 -13.60 -0.65
CA LEU A 286 -7.62 -12.62 -1.70
C LEU A 286 -8.10 -13.33 -2.97
N PHE A 287 -9.13 -12.82 -3.63
CA PHE A 287 -9.49 -13.19 -4.99
C PHE A 287 -8.50 -12.56 -5.99
N TRP A 288 -7.63 -13.40 -6.61
CA TRP A 288 -6.65 -12.93 -7.58
C TRP A 288 -6.16 -13.99 -8.57
#